data_b3a4b5c65c31998dd270f8c00592df51
#
_entry.id   b3a4b5c65c31998dd270f8c00592df51
#
_cell.length_a   1.000
_cell.length_b   1.000
_cell.length_c   1.000
_cell.angle_alpha   90.00
_cell.angle_beta   90.00
_cell.angle_gamma   90.00
#
_symmetry.space_group_name_H-M   'P 1'
#
loop_
_entity.id
_entity.type
_entity.pdbx_description
1 polymer ?
#
loop_
_entity_poly.entity_id
_entity_poly.type
_entity_poly.pdbx_seq_one_letter_code
_entity_poly.pdbx_strand_id
1 'polypeptide(L)'
;MFSFVARQAIFDNQLNTVGYELLFRNSMDNRFPEISAEQATTQLIEEQFLSAPVGRKNDLTTVYVNFPYQLLIDGLAETLPKNRVVIEVLEDAQPDKQLLETVKRLQNLGFRVALDDFAPGNQWDAFLPYIDVIKFDIRRSSLEEIDAWVNANRDALRHAVLLAEKVETYDEFEAYKKLGFRLFQGYFFSKPVVSKRNKLVQNRAFALRLMQEVNVESPNLNRIEELLKRDVSLSFKIMRYAQNILYNTRGISGFRNQSLRDIVVYLGINEMRRFVLVACLTSFEHVTNTEIYYLSLIRAKFCELVAARTSSNNVANDAFLVGLFSLLDVILGLPLEELMEQISVSPDVATALEKESGELYPYVHLARVYEQRLWDETSAIASKIGLPYSAVSELMTQATKWADELPLSLKG
;
A
#
# COMPACT_ATOMS: atom_id res chain seq x y z
N MET A 1 0.54 -20.20 15.91
CA MET A 1 -0.57 -19.26 15.69
C MET A 1 0.00 -18.19 14.80
N PHE A 2 -0.50 -17.99 13.58
CA PHE A 2 0.03 -16.97 12.69
C PHE A 2 -0.77 -15.69 12.94
N SER A 3 -0.13 -14.62 13.31
CA SER A 3 -0.73 -13.29 13.40
C SER A 3 -0.41 -12.52 12.11
N PHE A 4 -1.30 -11.64 11.72
CA PHE A 4 -1.16 -10.84 10.52
C PHE A 4 -1.22 -9.36 10.90
N VAL A 5 -0.19 -8.60 10.54
CA VAL A 5 -0.18 -7.14 10.71
C VAL A 5 -0.44 -6.50 9.35
N ALA A 6 -1.59 -5.85 9.22
CA ALA A 6 -1.87 -5.01 8.07
C ALA A 6 -1.27 -3.61 8.31
N ARG A 7 -0.79 -2.96 7.24
CA ARG A 7 -0.29 -1.58 7.27
C ARG A 7 -1.17 -0.72 6.38
N GLN A 8 -1.63 0.41 6.89
CA GLN A 8 -2.36 1.40 6.10
C GLN A 8 -1.55 2.69 6.04
N ALA A 9 -1.23 3.14 4.83
CA ALA A 9 -0.38 4.32 4.64
C ALA A 9 -1.10 5.61 5.01
N ILE A 10 -0.34 6.55 5.61
CA ILE A 10 -0.75 7.91 5.93
C ILE A 10 0.06 8.86 5.05
N PHE A 11 -0.62 9.79 4.40
CA PHE A 11 -0.08 10.69 3.39
C PHE A 11 -0.10 12.15 3.87
N ASP A 12 0.87 12.93 3.40
CA ASP A 12 0.84 14.38 3.55
C ASP A 12 0.00 15.06 2.44
N ASN A 13 -0.08 16.39 2.50
CA ASN A 13 -0.80 17.20 1.51
C ASN A 13 -0.12 17.27 0.13
N GLN A 14 1.05 16.65 -0.04
CA GLN A 14 1.77 16.47 -1.30
C GLN A 14 1.70 15.02 -1.80
N LEU A 15 0.92 14.17 -1.11
CA LEU A 15 0.75 12.75 -1.38
C LEU A 15 2.01 11.90 -1.13
N ASN A 16 2.95 12.37 -0.31
CA ASN A 16 4.06 11.54 0.15
C ASN A 16 3.61 10.70 1.35
N THR A 17 4.04 9.46 1.41
CA THR A 17 3.83 8.62 2.59
C THR A 17 4.70 9.10 3.74
N VAL A 18 4.08 9.45 4.86
CA VAL A 18 4.75 9.95 6.07
C VAL A 18 4.67 8.99 7.25
N GLY A 19 3.83 7.99 7.16
CA GLY A 19 3.66 6.98 8.20
C GLY A 19 2.74 5.84 7.79
N TYR A 20 2.59 4.88 8.69
CA TYR A 20 1.67 3.74 8.55
C TYR A 20 0.93 3.50 9.85
N GLU A 21 -0.35 3.28 9.76
CA GLU A 21 -1.11 2.68 10.86
C GLU A 21 -0.93 1.16 10.82
N LEU A 22 -0.62 0.58 11.99
CA LEU A 22 -0.48 -0.86 12.16
C LEU A 22 -1.78 -1.43 12.71
N LEU A 23 -2.36 -2.37 11.96
CA LEU A 23 -3.63 -2.98 12.28
C LEU A 23 -3.42 -4.48 12.54
N PHE A 24 -3.69 -4.91 13.75
CA PHE A 24 -3.61 -6.32 14.12
C PHE A 24 -4.74 -7.14 13.50
N ARG A 25 -4.41 -8.37 13.07
CA ARG A 25 -5.35 -9.36 12.56
C ARG A 25 -5.02 -10.74 13.13
N ASN A 26 -5.97 -11.33 13.82
CA ASN A 26 -5.75 -12.63 14.49
C ASN A 26 -6.33 -13.84 13.73
N SER A 27 -7.22 -13.64 12.78
CA SER A 27 -7.81 -14.70 12.00
C SER A 27 -8.05 -14.30 10.56
N MET A 28 -8.15 -15.31 9.70
CA MET A 28 -8.60 -15.17 8.32
C MET A 28 -10.11 -14.86 8.22
N ASP A 29 -10.82 -14.85 9.33
CA ASP A 29 -12.23 -14.49 9.42
C ASP A 29 -12.35 -13.05 9.88
N ASN A 30 -13.17 -12.28 9.16
CA ASN A 30 -13.39 -10.86 9.42
C ASN A 30 -14.30 -10.57 10.61
N ARG A 31 -14.34 -11.45 11.55
CA ARG A 31 -14.81 -11.11 12.88
C ARG A 31 -13.65 -10.51 13.64
N PHE A 32 -13.90 -9.42 14.35
CA PHE A 32 -13.02 -8.98 15.43
C PHE A 32 -12.55 -10.27 16.14
N PRO A 33 -11.25 -10.49 16.28
CA PRO A 33 -10.79 -11.77 16.82
C PRO A 33 -11.51 -12.08 18.12
N GLU A 34 -11.72 -13.36 18.43
CA GLU A 34 -12.18 -13.80 19.76
C GLU A 34 -11.16 -13.49 20.87
N ILE A 35 -10.17 -12.62 20.56
CA ILE A 35 -9.19 -12.06 21.51
C ILE A 35 -9.53 -10.62 21.80
N SER A 36 -9.23 -10.17 23.02
CA SER A 36 -9.45 -8.77 23.40
C SER A 36 -8.54 -7.81 22.60
N ALA A 37 -8.95 -6.54 22.51
CA ALA A 37 -8.15 -5.51 21.86
C ALA A 37 -6.76 -5.39 22.51
N GLU A 38 -6.65 -5.61 23.84
CA GLU A 38 -5.40 -5.65 24.59
C GLU A 38 -4.47 -6.77 24.11
N GLN A 39 -5.02 -7.96 23.92
CA GLN A 39 -4.23 -9.10 23.39
C GLN A 39 -3.77 -8.83 21.97
N ALA A 40 -4.62 -8.26 21.13
CA ALA A 40 -4.30 -7.88 19.76
C ALA A 40 -3.14 -6.89 19.70
N THR A 41 -3.21 -5.81 20.48
CA THR A 41 -2.15 -4.79 20.56
C THR A 41 -0.86 -5.37 21.12
N THR A 42 -0.94 -6.19 22.16
CA THR A 42 0.25 -6.83 22.76
C THR A 42 0.98 -7.71 21.75
N GLN A 43 0.27 -8.57 21.00
CA GLN A 43 0.84 -9.42 19.97
C GLN A 43 1.47 -8.60 18.83
N LEU A 44 0.80 -7.52 18.40
CA LEU A 44 1.35 -6.61 17.39
C LEU A 44 2.69 -6.02 17.85
N ILE A 45 2.77 -5.59 19.10
CA ILE A 45 4.00 -5.03 19.69
C ILE A 45 5.10 -6.08 19.73
N GLU A 46 4.82 -7.29 20.19
CA GLU A 46 5.79 -8.38 20.24
C GLU A 46 6.38 -8.67 18.84
N GLU A 47 5.56 -8.73 17.82
CA GLU A 47 5.99 -9.08 16.46
C GLU A 47 6.76 -7.95 15.77
N GLN A 48 6.29 -6.71 15.90
CA GLN A 48 6.84 -5.59 15.15
C GLN A 48 8.05 -4.94 15.84
N PHE A 49 8.13 -5.01 17.17
CA PHE A 49 9.15 -4.30 17.92
C PHE A 49 10.09 -5.21 18.74
N LEU A 50 9.62 -6.37 19.22
CA LEU A 50 10.42 -7.25 20.06
C LEU A 50 11.02 -8.43 19.29
N SER A 51 10.34 -8.98 18.30
CA SER A 51 10.79 -10.14 17.53
C SER A 51 11.53 -9.79 16.24
N ALA A 52 11.55 -8.52 15.84
CA ALA A 52 12.26 -8.09 14.62
C ALA A 52 13.79 -8.17 14.83
N PRO A 53 14.57 -8.76 13.86
CA PRO A 53 16.02 -8.79 13.98
C PRO A 53 16.59 -7.39 14.13
N VAL A 54 17.42 -7.19 15.17
CA VAL A 54 18.17 -5.95 15.39
C VAL A 54 19.11 -5.74 14.19
N GLY A 55 18.73 -4.87 13.23
CA GLY A 55 19.60 -4.61 12.08
C GLY A 55 18.97 -4.00 10.84
N ARG A 56 17.67 -3.81 10.75
CA ARG A 56 17.07 -3.02 9.64
C ARG A 56 17.34 -1.51 9.89
N LYS A 57 18.50 -1.06 9.42
CA LYS A 57 19.03 0.30 9.65
C LYS A 57 18.27 1.44 8.93
N ASN A 58 17.22 1.19 8.14
CA ASN A 58 16.60 2.20 7.28
C ASN A 58 15.09 2.38 7.41
N ASP A 59 14.45 1.85 8.44
CA ASP A 59 13.00 2.08 8.63
C ASP A 59 12.78 3.26 9.58
N LEU A 60 13.00 4.48 9.08
CA LEU A 60 12.72 5.75 9.77
C LEU A 60 11.23 6.12 9.72
N THR A 61 10.39 5.27 9.15
CA THR A 61 8.97 5.55 8.93
C THR A 61 8.21 5.55 10.25
N THR A 62 7.44 6.60 10.47
CA THR A 62 6.53 6.70 11.62
C THR A 62 5.46 5.63 11.54
N VAL A 63 5.18 4.96 12.65
CA VAL A 63 4.08 4.00 12.76
C VAL A 63 3.07 4.44 13.82
N TYR A 64 1.82 4.30 13.51
CA TYR A 64 0.70 4.59 14.39
C TYR A 64 0.20 3.26 14.96
N VAL A 65 0.01 3.21 16.26
CA VAL A 65 -0.39 1.98 16.98
C VAL A 65 -1.57 2.26 17.88
N ASN A 66 -2.63 1.49 17.69
CA ASN A 66 -3.85 1.55 18.46
C ASN A 66 -3.66 0.99 19.88
N PHE A 67 -4.01 1.77 20.89
CA PHE A 67 -3.90 1.39 22.30
C PHE A 67 -5.25 1.41 23.00
N PRO A 68 -5.76 0.25 23.44
CA PRO A 68 -6.86 0.18 24.38
C PRO A 68 -6.55 0.89 25.69
N TYR A 69 -7.59 1.43 26.31
CA TYR A 69 -7.50 2.18 27.56
C TYR A 69 -6.60 1.51 28.63
N GLN A 70 -6.84 0.20 28.87
CA GLN A 70 -6.12 -0.51 29.92
C GLN A 70 -4.61 -0.58 29.66
N LEU A 71 -4.18 -0.83 28.42
CA LEU A 71 -2.76 -0.89 28.06
C LEU A 71 -2.04 0.47 28.15
N LEU A 72 -2.79 1.57 27.96
CA LEU A 72 -2.26 2.92 28.21
C LEU A 72 -2.00 3.13 29.68
N ILE A 73 -2.98 2.79 30.53
CA ILE A 73 -2.87 2.96 31.99
C ILE A 73 -1.75 2.06 32.56
N ASP A 74 -1.61 0.84 32.07
CA ASP A 74 -0.59 -0.11 32.49
C ASP A 74 0.82 0.27 32.01
N GLY A 75 0.95 1.30 31.16
CA GLY A 75 2.24 1.84 30.73
C GLY A 75 2.93 1.05 29.63
N LEU A 76 2.25 0.13 28.94
CA LEU A 76 2.84 -0.65 27.83
C LEU A 76 3.37 0.26 26.71
N ALA A 77 2.72 1.38 26.44
CA ALA A 77 3.12 2.34 25.43
C ALA A 77 4.54 2.91 25.67
N GLU A 78 4.96 3.02 26.93
CA GLU A 78 6.26 3.57 27.33
C GLU A 78 7.44 2.67 26.95
N THR A 79 7.19 1.40 26.62
CA THR A 79 8.21 0.44 26.19
C THR A 79 8.62 0.60 24.72
N LEU A 80 7.89 1.39 23.95
CA LEU A 80 8.07 1.54 22.51
C LEU A 80 9.11 2.63 22.15
N PRO A 81 9.69 2.59 20.95
CA PRO A 81 10.61 3.61 20.48
C PRO A 81 9.86 4.91 20.14
N LYS A 82 9.88 5.89 21.05
CA LYS A 82 9.14 7.15 20.98
C LYS A 82 9.37 7.99 19.72
N ASN A 83 10.52 7.86 19.09
CA ASN A 83 10.86 8.56 17.84
C ASN A 83 10.23 7.94 16.58
N ARG A 84 9.65 6.75 16.71
CA ARG A 84 9.04 5.99 15.60
C ARG A 84 7.54 5.77 15.77
N VAL A 85 7.05 5.77 17.00
CA VAL A 85 5.67 5.39 17.30
C VAL A 85 4.84 6.63 17.66
N VAL A 86 3.64 6.71 17.09
CA VAL A 86 2.54 7.56 17.54
C VAL A 86 1.54 6.66 18.26
N ILE A 87 1.19 7.03 19.49
CA ILE A 87 0.26 6.29 20.33
C ILE A 87 -1.15 6.75 20.00
N GLU A 88 -2.00 5.87 19.46
CA GLU A 88 -3.40 6.17 19.16
C GLU A 88 -4.30 5.79 20.33
N VAL A 89 -4.99 6.78 20.89
CA VAL A 89 -6.05 6.61 21.90
C VAL A 89 -7.34 6.34 21.16
N LEU A 90 -7.93 5.17 21.36
CA LEU A 90 -9.14 4.73 20.67
C LEU A 90 -10.37 5.54 21.12
N GLU A 91 -11.38 5.65 20.25
CA GLU A 91 -12.61 6.39 20.49
C GLU A 91 -13.48 5.85 21.63
N ASP A 92 -13.34 4.55 21.97
CA ASP A 92 -14.05 3.90 23.06
C ASP A 92 -13.38 4.11 24.44
N ALA A 93 -12.18 4.71 24.46
CA ALA A 93 -11.52 5.04 25.71
C ALA A 93 -12.29 6.12 26.49
N GLN A 94 -12.46 5.90 27.80
CA GLN A 94 -13.12 6.87 28.66
C GLN A 94 -12.19 8.07 28.92
N PRO A 95 -12.59 9.31 28.57
CA PRO A 95 -11.75 10.50 28.77
C PRO A 95 -11.79 10.97 30.24
N ASP A 96 -11.32 10.11 31.14
CA ASP A 96 -11.28 10.36 32.57
C ASP A 96 -9.93 11.00 33.01
N LYS A 97 -9.83 11.28 34.31
CA LYS A 97 -8.65 11.90 34.93
C LYS A 97 -7.42 11.00 34.81
N GLN A 98 -7.58 9.68 34.90
CA GLN A 98 -6.47 8.73 34.85
C GLN A 98 -5.85 8.67 33.46
N LEU A 99 -6.69 8.65 32.41
CA LEU A 99 -6.24 8.73 31.03
C LEU A 99 -5.55 10.07 30.74
N LEU A 100 -6.09 11.18 31.24
CA LEU A 100 -5.47 12.50 31.06
C LEU A 100 -4.07 12.56 31.67
N GLU A 101 -3.87 12.04 32.87
CA GLU A 101 -2.55 12.00 33.50
C GLU A 101 -1.59 11.06 32.73
N THR A 102 -2.10 9.98 32.17
CA THR A 102 -1.32 9.07 31.32
C THR A 102 -0.88 9.76 30.03
N VAL A 103 -1.78 10.46 29.34
CA VAL A 103 -1.45 11.22 28.11
C VAL A 103 -0.40 12.29 28.39
N LYS A 104 -0.56 13.06 29.49
CA LYS A 104 0.46 14.03 29.93
C LYS A 104 1.81 13.39 30.19
N ARG A 105 1.83 12.23 30.84
CA ARG A 105 3.06 11.48 31.10
C ARG A 105 3.72 11.02 29.82
N LEU A 106 2.98 10.47 28.87
CA LEU A 106 3.51 10.06 27.55
C LEU A 106 4.11 11.25 26.79
N GLN A 107 3.43 12.39 26.77
CA GLN A 107 3.94 13.61 26.13
C GLN A 107 5.23 14.10 26.82
N ASN A 108 5.28 14.12 28.15
CA ASN A 108 6.48 14.51 28.90
C ASN A 108 7.67 13.55 28.62
N LEU A 109 7.42 12.28 28.36
CA LEU A 109 8.43 11.30 27.93
C LEU A 109 8.86 11.51 26.48
N GLY A 110 8.17 12.35 25.71
CA GLY A 110 8.45 12.69 24.31
C GLY A 110 7.79 11.76 23.30
N PHE A 111 6.74 11.04 23.68
CA PHE A 111 5.86 10.34 22.74
C PHE A 111 4.91 11.32 22.06
N ARG A 112 4.55 11.00 20.84
CA ARG A 112 3.43 11.64 20.15
C ARG A 112 2.16 10.86 20.41
N VAL A 113 1.06 11.58 20.66
CA VAL A 113 -0.24 10.99 20.95
C VAL A 113 -1.26 11.44 19.92
N ALA A 114 -2.07 10.50 19.43
CA ALA A 114 -3.17 10.75 18.51
C ALA A 114 -4.51 10.38 19.17
N LEU A 115 -5.58 11.12 18.85
CA LEU A 115 -6.95 10.68 19.09
C LEU A 115 -7.50 10.04 17.82
N ASP A 116 -7.98 8.81 17.94
CA ASP A 116 -8.54 8.04 16.82
C ASP A 116 -10.05 8.26 16.68
N ASP A 117 -10.56 8.18 15.44
CA ASP A 117 -11.98 8.29 15.10
C ASP A 117 -12.71 9.45 15.86
N PHE A 118 -12.03 10.59 15.97
CA PHE A 118 -12.51 11.72 16.76
C PHE A 118 -13.81 12.30 16.21
N ALA A 119 -14.80 12.45 17.09
CA ALA A 119 -16.04 13.16 16.79
C ALA A 119 -16.08 14.53 17.51
N PRO A 120 -16.51 15.60 16.81
CA PRO A 120 -16.66 16.92 17.41
C PRO A 120 -17.51 16.89 18.70
N GLY A 121 -16.96 17.41 19.79
CA GLY A 121 -17.62 17.42 21.11
C GLY A 121 -16.70 18.01 22.16
N ASN A 122 -17.12 18.10 23.40
CA ASN A 122 -16.37 18.71 24.50
C ASN A 122 -15.74 17.73 25.48
N GLN A 123 -15.99 16.45 25.33
CA GLN A 123 -15.49 15.42 26.26
C GLN A 123 -13.94 15.30 26.26
N TRP A 124 -13.30 15.68 25.17
CA TRP A 124 -11.86 15.62 24.98
C TRP A 124 -11.13 16.96 25.16
N ASP A 125 -11.84 18.05 25.50
CA ASP A 125 -11.26 19.40 25.56
C ASP A 125 -10.05 19.50 26.50
N ALA A 126 -10.08 18.79 27.62
CA ALA A 126 -8.96 18.76 28.58
C ALA A 126 -7.70 18.05 28.01
N PHE A 127 -7.84 17.24 26.97
CA PHE A 127 -6.76 16.48 26.34
C PHE A 127 -6.10 17.24 25.20
N LEU A 128 -6.83 18.12 24.50
CA LEU A 128 -6.36 18.82 23.30
C LEU A 128 -4.96 19.45 23.44
N PRO A 129 -4.59 20.05 24.60
CA PRO A 129 -3.25 20.60 24.76
C PRO A 129 -2.10 19.56 24.73
N TYR A 130 -2.41 18.27 24.82
CA TYR A 130 -1.46 17.18 24.91
C TYR A 130 -1.51 16.21 23.73
N ILE A 131 -2.30 16.55 22.69
CA ILE A 131 -2.53 15.70 21.51
C ILE A 131 -1.77 16.25 20.31
N ASP A 132 -0.98 15.42 19.67
CA ASP A 132 -0.18 15.78 18.48
C ASP A 132 -0.93 15.56 17.17
N VAL A 133 -1.85 14.59 17.13
CA VAL A 133 -2.62 14.26 15.93
C VAL A 133 -4.09 14.03 16.32
N ILE A 134 -5.02 14.57 15.53
CA ILE A 134 -6.46 14.30 15.67
C ILE A 134 -6.95 13.71 14.37
N LYS A 135 -7.44 12.47 14.39
CA LYS A 135 -7.95 11.72 13.26
C LYS A 135 -9.48 11.85 13.19
N PHE A 136 -9.97 12.33 12.07
CA PHE A 136 -11.40 12.49 11.81
C PHE A 136 -11.85 11.49 10.76
N ASP A 137 -12.78 10.61 11.12
CA ASP A 137 -13.55 9.84 10.13
C ASP A 137 -14.52 10.77 9.40
N ILE A 138 -14.20 11.11 8.16
CA ILE A 138 -15.02 12.04 7.35
C ILE A 138 -16.36 11.44 6.91
N ARG A 139 -16.64 10.19 7.23
CA ARG A 139 -17.96 9.55 7.02
C ARG A 139 -18.88 9.70 8.22
N ARG A 140 -18.32 9.99 9.41
CA ARG A 140 -19.09 10.13 10.66
C ARG A 140 -19.54 11.56 10.92
N SER A 141 -18.77 12.56 10.49
CA SER A 141 -19.04 13.98 10.69
C SER A 141 -19.04 14.74 9.38
N SER A 142 -19.95 15.68 9.20
CA SER A 142 -19.98 16.51 7.99
C SER A 142 -18.81 17.50 7.96
N LEU A 143 -18.49 17.99 6.75
CA LEU A 143 -17.44 18.97 6.56
C LEU A 143 -17.71 20.25 7.38
N GLU A 144 -18.97 20.68 7.43
CA GLU A 144 -19.42 21.87 8.15
C GLU A 144 -19.28 21.71 9.67
N GLU A 145 -19.60 20.53 10.22
CA GLU A 145 -19.44 20.24 11.64
C GLU A 145 -17.96 20.25 12.04
N ILE A 146 -17.11 19.62 11.23
CA ILE A 146 -15.68 19.60 11.47
C ILE A 146 -15.08 21.00 11.36
N ASP A 147 -15.44 21.78 10.33
CA ASP A 147 -14.98 23.18 10.17
C ASP A 147 -15.39 24.04 11.35
N ALA A 148 -16.65 23.96 11.78
CA ALA A 148 -17.15 24.71 12.93
C ALA A 148 -16.36 24.35 14.21
N TRP A 149 -16.12 23.07 14.45
CA TRP A 149 -15.37 22.61 15.63
C TRP A 149 -13.89 23.02 15.57
N VAL A 150 -13.22 22.87 14.43
CA VAL A 150 -11.83 23.29 14.22
C VAL A 150 -11.68 24.80 14.45
N ASN A 151 -12.61 25.60 13.93
CA ASN A 151 -12.58 27.05 14.11
C ASN A 151 -12.81 27.45 15.58
N ALA A 152 -13.73 26.79 16.30
CA ALA A 152 -13.98 27.03 17.71
C ALA A 152 -12.79 26.67 18.61
N ASN A 153 -12.00 25.67 18.24
CA ASN A 153 -10.89 25.16 19.03
C ASN A 153 -9.49 25.56 18.48
N ARG A 154 -9.42 26.51 17.56
CA ARG A 154 -8.19 26.89 16.83
C ARG A 154 -6.99 27.15 17.74
N ASP A 155 -7.19 27.78 18.88
CA ASP A 155 -6.09 28.08 19.81
C ASP A 155 -5.54 26.84 20.50
N ALA A 156 -6.41 25.91 20.89
CA ALA A 156 -6.01 24.63 21.49
C ALA A 156 -5.32 23.70 20.48
N LEU A 157 -5.66 23.84 19.19
CA LEU A 157 -5.15 23.00 18.10
C LEU A 157 -3.88 23.52 17.44
N ARG A 158 -3.24 24.60 17.94
CA ARG A 158 -2.06 25.22 17.28
C ARG A 158 -0.91 24.26 17.04
N HIS A 159 -0.75 23.24 17.88
CA HIS A 159 0.33 22.26 17.80
C HIS A 159 -0.13 20.92 17.21
N ALA A 160 -1.44 20.66 17.19
CA ALA A 160 -2.00 19.42 16.68
C ALA A 160 -2.07 19.41 15.15
N VAL A 161 -1.80 18.24 14.58
CA VAL A 161 -1.98 17.97 13.15
C VAL A 161 -3.31 17.26 12.94
N LEU A 162 -4.13 17.77 12.01
CA LEU A 162 -5.39 17.14 11.64
C LEU A 162 -5.17 16.11 10.56
N LEU A 163 -5.73 14.91 10.75
CA LEU A 163 -5.69 13.79 9.82
C LEU A 163 -7.13 13.46 9.38
N ALA A 164 -7.36 13.42 8.07
CA ALA A 164 -8.64 13.01 7.49
C ALA A 164 -8.57 11.52 7.12
N GLU A 165 -9.47 10.72 7.69
CA GLU A 165 -9.59 9.30 7.43
C GLU A 165 -10.72 8.99 6.46
N LYS A 166 -10.60 7.81 5.80
CA LYS A 166 -11.60 7.29 4.85
C LYS A 166 -11.87 8.23 3.67
N VAL A 167 -10.84 9.00 3.27
CA VAL A 167 -10.90 9.83 2.06
C VAL A 167 -11.02 8.94 0.82
N GLU A 168 -12.08 9.12 0.03
CA GLU A 168 -12.38 8.29 -1.15
C GLU A 168 -12.34 9.04 -2.48
N THR A 169 -12.34 10.38 -2.44
CA THR A 169 -12.36 11.22 -3.65
C THR A 169 -11.35 12.36 -3.57
N TYR A 170 -10.95 12.86 -4.74
CA TYR A 170 -10.08 14.05 -4.83
C TYR A 170 -10.75 15.30 -4.29
N ASP A 171 -12.06 15.44 -4.48
CA ASP A 171 -12.82 16.59 -3.99
C ASP A 171 -12.84 16.63 -2.46
N GLU A 172 -12.98 15.48 -1.82
CA GLU A 172 -12.84 15.36 -0.36
C GLU A 172 -11.43 15.74 0.09
N PHE A 173 -10.39 15.18 -0.54
CA PHE A 173 -9.00 15.52 -0.24
C PHE A 173 -8.76 17.04 -0.31
N GLU A 174 -9.17 17.70 -1.40
CA GLU A 174 -9.00 19.14 -1.57
C GLU A 174 -9.87 19.97 -0.59
N ALA A 175 -11.06 19.49 -0.25
CA ALA A 175 -11.92 20.14 0.73
C ALA A 175 -11.28 20.15 2.12
N TYR A 176 -10.86 19.00 2.63
CA TYR A 176 -10.21 18.89 3.94
C TYR A 176 -8.83 19.56 3.98
N LYS A 177 -8.08 19.52 2.90
CA LYS A 177 -6.82 20.26 2.76
C LYS A 177 -7.03 21.78 2.91
N LYS A 178 -8.10 22.34 2.33
CA LYS A 178 -8.47 23.76 2.50
C LYS A 178 -8.86 24.11 3.94
N LEU A 179 -9.43 23.16 4.70
CA LEU A 179 -9.70 23.31 6.12
C LEU A 179 -8.44 23.26 7.00
N GLY A 180 -7.27 22.98 6.43
CA GLY A 180 -6.00 22.95 7.15
C GLY A 180 -5.56 21.54 7.58
N PHE A 181 -6.21 20.49 7.13
CA PHE A 181 -5.74 19.13 7.32
C PHE A 181 -4.40 18.94 6.60
N ARG A 182 -3.48 18.25 7.26
CA ARG A 182 -2.13 18.00 6.75
C ARG A 182 -1.83 16.54 6.50
N LEU A 183 -2.59 15.65 7.14
CA LEU A 183 -2.45 14.20 6.99
C LEU A 183 -3.74 13.61 6.46
N PHE A 184 -3.61 12.55 5.67
CA PHE A 184 -4.73 11.93 4.97
C PHE A 184 -4.56 10.43 4.91
N GLN A 185 -5.67 9.71 5.07
CA GLN A 185 -5.73 8.26 4.99
C GLN A 185 -7.04 7.85 4.32
N GLY A 186 -7.01 6.83 3.47
CA GLY A 186 -8.23 6.34 2.83
C GLY A 186 -8.00 5.73 1.47
N TYR A 187 -9.07 5.20 0.91
CA TYR A 187 -9.05 4.48 -0.35
C TYR A 187 -8.76 5.38 -1.57
N PHE A 188 -9.04 6.69 -1.45
CA PHE A 188 -8.68 7.66 -2.49
C PHE A 188 -7.21 7.55 -2.91
N PHE A 189 -6.30 7.35 -1.98
CA PHE A 189 -4.87 7.24 -2.23
C PHE A 189 -4.48 5.93 -2.92
N SER A 190 -5.44 5.02 -3.06
CA SER A 190 -5.37 3.82 -3.89
C SER A 190 -6.13 3.98 -5.21
N LYS A 191 -6.84 5.11 -5.43
CA LYS A 191 -7.57 5.44 -6.66
C LYS A 191 -6.80 6.48 -7.49
N PRO A 192 -6.93 6.44 -8.82
CA PRO A 192 -6.29 7.39 -9.72
C PRO A 192 -6.87 8.80 -9.58
N VAL A 193 -6.00 9.76 -9.30
CA VAL A 193 -6.30 11.17 -9.55
C VAL A 193 -5.90 11.48 -10.99
N VAL A 194 -6.88 11.53 -11.88
CA VAL A 194 -6.65 11.97 -13.26
C VAL A 194 -6.36 13.47 -13.28
N SER A 195 -5.11 13.84 -13.14
CA SER A 195 -4.66 15.20 -13.37
C SER A 195 -4.70 15.48 -14.88
N LYS A 196 -5.66 16.28 -15.34
CA LYS A 196 -5.67 16.80 -16.71
C LYS A 196 -4.41 17.63 -16.95
N ARG A 197 -3.48 17.12 -17.76
CA ARG A 197 -2.25 17.68 -18.29
C ARG A 197 -0.96 17.35 -17.50
N ASN A 198 -0.40 16.19 -17.78
CA ASN A 198 1.04 16.04 -17.72
C ASN A 198 1.58 15.66 -19.09
N LYS A 199 2.36 16.55 -19.70
CA LYS A 199 3.22 16.18 -20.83
C LYS A 199 4.11 15.05 -20.37
N LEU A 200 4.02 13.90 -21.02
CA LEU A 200 4.93 12.77 -20.80
C LEU A 200 6.37 13.28 -20.91
N VAL A 201 7.12 13.18 -19.82
CA VAL A 201 8.56 13.40 -19.85
C VAL A 201 9.17 12.35 -20.78
N GLN A 202 10.26 12.67 -21.50
CA GLN A 202 10.90 11.76 -22.47
C GLN A 202 11.12 10.35 -21.93
N ASN A 203 11.46 10.22 -20.65
CA ASN A 203 11.66 8.93 -19.97
C ASN A 203 10.39 8.08 -19.89
N ARG A 204 9.21 8.70 -19.76
CA ARG A 204 7.92 7.99 -19.74
C ARG A 204 7.56 7.42 -21.10
N ALA A 205 7.70 8.22 -22.15
CA ALA A 205 7.44 7.76 -23.51
C ALA A 205 8.35 6.58 -23.89
N PHE A 206 9.59 6.59 -23.39
CA PHE A 206 10.54 5.50 -23.59
C PHE A 206 10.11 4.22 -22.85
N ALA A 207 9.71 4.33 -21.57
CA ALA A 207 9.27 3.19 -20.79
C ALA A 207 7.97 2.56 -21.34
N LEU A 208 7.00 3.39 -21.78
CA LEU A 208 5.79 2.91 -22.46
C LEU A 208 6.11 2.16 -23.74
N ARG A 209 7.04 2.68 -24.55
CA ARG A 209 7.48 2.00 -25.77
C ARG A 209 8.14 0.65 -25.48
N LEU A 210 8.92 0.57 -24.41
CA LEU A 210 9.54 -0.68 -23.99
C LEU A 210 8.49 -1.68 -23.49
N MET A 211 7.50 -1.21 -22.71
CA MET A 211 6.36 -2.03 -22.29
C MET A 211 5.59 -2.58 -23.51
N GLN A 212 5.36 -1.76 -24.53
CA GLN A 212 4.73 -2.19 -25.78
C GLN A 212 5.53 -3.31 -26.46
N GLU A 213 6.86 -3.15 -26.61
CA GLU A 213 7.71 -4.12 -27.29
C GLU A 213 7.79 -5.48 -26.58
N VAL A 214 7.66 -5.51 -25.23
CA VAL A 214 7.70 -6.76 -24.48
C VAL A 214 6.34 -7.45 -24.35
N ASN A 215 5.24 -6.71 -24.55
CA ASN A 215 3.88 -7.26 -24.40
C ASN A 215 3.33 -7.94 -25.66
N VAL A 216 3.98 -7.78 -26.81
CA VAL A 216 3.57 -8.50 -28.00
C VAL A 216 3.74 -10.02 -27.84
N GLU A 217 2.97 -10.81 -28.58
CA GLU A 217 2.99 -12.28 -28.51
C GLU A 217 4.38 -12.86 -28.73
N SER A 218 5.15 -12.30 -29.70
CA SER A 218 6.52 -12.70 -30.02
C SER A 218 7.49 -11.51 -29.93
N PRO A 219 8.01 -11.17 -28.72
CA PRO A 219 8.88 -10.02 -28.51
C PRO A 219 10.20 -10.12 -29.29
N ASN A 220 10.61 -9.03 -29.92
CA ASN A 220 11.90 -8.94 -30.60
C ASN A 220 13.01 -8.55 -29.61
N LEU A 221 13.76 -9.54 -29.14
CA LEU A 221 14.82 -9.35 -28.15
C LEU A 221 15.90 -8.34 -28.58
N ASN A 222 16.26 -8.30 -29.89
CA ASN A 222 17.23 -7.33 -30.40
C ASN A 222 16.72 -5.90 -30.23
N ARG A 223 15.45 -5.67 -30.56
CA ARG A 223 14.83 -4.35 -30.45
C ARG A 223 14.68 -3.90 -28.99
N ILE A 224 14.34 -4.84 -28.10
CA ILE A 224 14.29 -4.60 -26.66
C ILE A 224 15.70 -4.23 -26.14
N GLU A 225 16.74 -4.95 -26.54
CA GLU A 225 18.13 -4.64 -26.17
C GLU A 225 18.58 -3.27 -26.69
N GLU A 226 18.24 -2.91 -27.93
CA GLU A 226 18.54 -1.58 -28.49
C GLU A 226 17.85 -0.46 -27.73
N LEU A 227 16.58 -0.66 -27.33
CA LEU A 227 15.88 0.28 -26.49
C LEU A 227 16.56 0.40 -25.12
N LEU A 228 16.87 -0.70 -24.45
CA LEU A 228 17.52 -0.69 -23.15
C LEU A 228 18.90 -0.02 -23.16
N LYS A 229 19.70 -0.18 -24.23
CA LYS A 229 21.00 0.51 -24.37
C LYS A 229 20.90 2.04 -24.30
N ARG A 230 19.71 2.62 -24.56
CA ARG A 230 19.47 4.05 -24.51
C ARG A 230 19.19 4.56 -23.09
N ASP A 231 18.85 3.65 -22.15
CA ASP A 231 18.62 3.99 -20.74
C ASP A 231 19.45 3.06 -19.84
N VAL A 232 20.63 3.57 -19.45
CA VAL A 232 21.58 2.83 -18.60
C VAL A 232 20.98 2.52 -17.23
N SER A 233 20.14 3.40 -16.68
CA SER A 233 19.50 3.21 -15.37
C SER A 233 18.51 2.04 -15.42
N LEU A 234 17.64 2.03 -16.43
CA LEU A 234 16.66 0.98 -16.63
C LEU A 234 17.35 -0.36 -16.93
N SER A 235 18.37 -0.34 -17.79
CA SER A 235 19.19 -1.55 -18.05
C SER A 235 19.78 -2.11 -16.78
N PHE A 236 20.35 -1.27 -15.94
CA PHE A 236 20.92 -1.68 -14.65
C PHE A 236 19.86 -2.27 -13.71
N LYS A 237 18.66 -1.64 -13.61
CA LYS A 237 17.55 -2.16 -12.80
C LYS A 237 17.12 -3.55 -13.27
N ILE A 238 16.93 -3.75 -14.58
CA ILE A 238 16.54 -5.05 -15.16
C ILE A 238 17.60 -6.12 -14.87
N MET A 239 18.87 -5.82 -15.10
CA MET A 239 19.96 -6.77 -14.86
C MET A 239 20.06 -7.16 -13.38
N ARG A 240 19.92 -6.19 -12.47
CA ARG A 240 19.95 -6.43 -11.03
C ARG A 240 18.76 -7.25 -10.55
N TYR A 241 17.58 -7.03 -11.09
CA TYR A 241 16.40 -7.82 -10.80
C TYR A 241 16.57 -9.27 -11.23
N ALA A 242 17.05 -9.49 -12.47
CA ALA A 242 17.33 -10.81 -12.99
C ALA A 242 18.38 -11.57 -12.14
N GLN A 243 19.45 -10.88 -11.72
CA GLN A 243 20.47 -11.46 -10.85
C GLN A 243 19.89 -11.94 -9.51
N ASN A 244 19.03 -11.14 -8.88
CA ASN A 244 18.41 -11.50 -7.61
C ASN A 244 17.52 -12.74 -7.73
N ILE A 245 16.71 -12.82 -8.76
CA ILE A 245 15.84 -13.98 -8.95
C ILE A 245 16.65 -15.23 -9.27
N LEU A 246 17.65 -15.16 -10.13
CA LEU A 246 18.50 -16.30 -10.42
C LEU A 246 19.25 -16.81 -9.18
N TYR A 247 19.72 -15.89 -8.33
CA TYR A 247 20.32 -16.25 -7.06
C TYR A 247 19.32 -16.93 -6.11
N ASN A 248 18.13 -16.33 -5.92
CA ASN A 248 17.15 -16.83 -4.96
C ASN A 248 16.44 -18.11 -5.43
N THR A 249 16.19 -18.27 -6.74
CA THR A 249 15.44 -19.42 -7.27
C THR A 249 16.29 -20.59 -7.68
N ARG A 250 17.54 -20.36 -8.09
CA ARG A 250 18.44 -21.41 -8.63
C ARG A 250 19.84 -21.45 -8.01
N GLY A 251 20.13 -20.61 -7.02
CA GLY A 251 21.44 -20.56 -6.37
C GLY A 251 22.59 -20.15 -7.30
N ILE A 252 22.30 -19.55 -8.46
CA ILE A 252 23.32 -19.15 -9.43
C ILE A 252 23.93 -17.83 -8.98
N SER A 253 25.14 -17.87 -8.42
CA SER A 253 25.97 -16.72 -8.10
C SER A 253 26.94 -16.40 -9.25
N GLY A 254 27.10 -15.11 -9.56
CA GLY A 254 28.10 -14.69 -10.57
C GLY A 254 27.54 -14.33 -11.95
N PHE A 255 26.26 -14.05 -12.06
CA PHE A 255 25.60 -13.57 -13.27
C PHE A 255 26.07 -12.15 -13.62
N ARG A 256 27.35 -11.99 -13.96
CA ARG A 256 27.96 -10.70 -14.34
C ARG A 256 28.04 -10.60 -15.86
N ASN A 257 27.61 -9.48 -16.45
CA ASN A 257 27.73 -9.14 -17.87
C ASN A 257 26.94 -10.02 -18.86
N GLN A 258 25.72 -10.40 -18.53
CA GLN A 258 24.89 -11.19 -19.46
C GLN A 258 23.87 -10.33 -20.20
N SER A 259 23.48 -10.79 -21.39
CA SER A 259 22.50 -10.15 -22.25
C SER A 259 21.06 -10.50 -21.83
N LEU A 260 20.07 -9.76 -22.33
CA LEU A 260 18.65 -10.14 -22.19
C LEU A 260 18.37 -11.55 -22.74
N ARG A 261 19.10 -11.97 -23.76
CA ARG A 261 18.99 -13.34 -24.32
C ARG A 261 19.35 -14.40 -23.30
N ASP A 262 20.39 -14.16 -22.52
CA ASP A 262 20.77 -15.09 -21.47
C ASP A 262 19.69 -15.19 -20.40
N ILE A 263 19.05 -14.08 -20.04
CA ILE A 263 17.89 -14.07 -19.12
C ILE A 263 16.75 -14.92 -19.69
N VAL A 264 16.42 -14.77 -20.97
CA VAL A 264 15.37 -15.58 -21.63
C VAL A 264 15.72 -17.05 -21.66
N VAL A 265 16.98 -17.40 -21.92
CA VAL A 265 17.45 -18.80 -21.92
C VAL A 265 17.32 -19.44 -20.54
N TYR A 266 17.64 -18.69 -19.48
CA TYR A 266 17.63 -19.23 -18.11
C TYR A 266 16.27 -19.20 -17.44
N LEU A 267 15.45 -18.17 -17.68
CA LEU A 267 14.20 -17.91 -16.98
C LEU A 267 12.95 -18.00 -17.86
N GLY A 268 13.13 -17.93 -19.18
CA GLY A 268 12.05 -17.91 -20.15
C GLY A 268 11.56 -16.49 -20.48
N ILE A 269 10.81 -16.41 -21.59
CA ILE A 269 10.32 -15.14 -22.16
C ILE A 269 9.34 -14.42 -21.23
N ASN A 270 8.52 -15.16 -20.50
CA ASN A 270 7.52 -14.59 -19.60
C ASN A 270 8.18 -13.90 -18.39
N GLU A 271 9.21 -14.51 -17.81
CA GLU A 271 9.96 -13.89 -16.72
C GLU A 271 10.73 -12.64 -17.19
N MET A 272 11.32 -12.69 -18.39
CA MET A 272 11.95 -11.51 -18.99
C MET A 272 10.93 -10.38 -19.18
N ARG A 273 9.74 -10.71 -19.70
CA ARG A 273 8.63 -9.74 -19.84
C ARG A 273 8.29 -9.09 -18.50
N ARG A 274 8.07 -9.87 -17.46
CA ARG A 274 7.81 -9.39 -16.10
C ARG A 274 8.90 -8.46 -15.60
N PHE A 275 10.17 -8.82 -15.81
CA PHE A 275 11.31 -7.99 -15.38
C PHE A 275 11.30 -6.62 -16.04
N VAL A 276 11.09 -6.59 -17.36
CA VAL A 276 11.04 -5.33 -18.10
C VAL A 276 9.88 -4.47 -17.63
N LEU A 277 8.68 -5.05 -17.46
CA LEU A 277 7.49 -4.32 -17.02
C LEU A 277 7.65 -3.74 -15.61
N VAL A 278 8.14 -4.54 -14.67
CA VAL A 278 8.41 -4.07 -13.30
C VAL A 278 9.45 -2.95 -13.28
N ALA A 279 10.54 -3.10 -14.05
CA ALA A 279 11.57 -2.08 -14.13
C ALA A 279 11.07 -0.79 -14.80
N CYS A 280 10.21 -0.89 -15.83
CA CYS A 280 9.56 0.26 -16.45
C CYS A 280 8.67 1.00 -15.46
N LEU A 281 7.84 0.29 -14.69
CA LEU A 281 6.99 0.92 -13.67
C LEU A 281 7.82 1.73 -12.68
N THR A 282 8.90 1.17 -12.17
CA THR A 282 9.77 1.87 -11.20
C THR A 282 10.57 3.04 -11.80
N SER A 283 10.62 3.18 -13.12
CA SER A 283 11.26 4.34 -13.75
C SER A 283 10.40 5.61 -13.74
N PHE A 284 9.15 5.53 -13.31
CA PHE A 284 8.23 6.66 -13.18
C PHE A 284 8.30 7.38 -11.82
N GLU A 285 9.28 7.07 -11.01
CA GLU A 285 9.47 7.47 -9.60
C GLU A 285 9.26 8.96 -9.26
N HIS A 286 9.42 9.87 -10.18
CA HIS A 286 9.33 11.31 -9.88
C HIS A 286 7.90 11.86 -9.85
N VAL A 287 6.88 11.02 -9.92
CA VAL A 287 5.49 11.49 -10.14
C VAL A 287 4.47 10.88 -9.19
N THR A 288 4.77 9.74 -8.59
CA THR A 288 3.83 9.02 -7.73
C THR A 288 4.52 8.39 -6.53
N ASN A 289 3.73 8.23 -5.48
CA ASN A 289 4.09 7.62 -4.22
C ASN A 289 4.60 6.16 -4.39
N THR A 290 5.71 5.84 -3.77
CA THR A 290 6.34 4.50 -3.72
C THR A 290 5.33 3.40 -3.35
N GLU A 291 4.34 3.71 -2.50
CA GLU A 291 3.29 2.79 -2.07
C GLU A 291 2.40 2.30 -3.21
N ILE A 292 2.10 3.14 -4.19
CA ILE A 292 1.26 2.76 -5.33
C ILE A 292 1.97 1.72 -6.19
N TYR A 293 3.28 1.86 -6.38
CA TYR A 293 4.09 0.83 -7.06
C TYR A 293 4.12 -0.47 -6.27
N TYR A 294 4.35 -0.35 -4.97
CA TYR A 294 4.40 -1.52 -4.10
C TYR A 294 3.06 -2.27 -4.09
N LEU A 295 1.96 -1.54 -4.02
CA LEU A 295 0.61 -2.10 -4.13
C LEU A 295 0.36 -2.76 -5.49
N SER A 296 0.80 -2.12 -6.59
CA SER A 296 0.72 -2.70 -7.94
C SER A 296 1.45 -4.03 -8.03
N LEU A 297 2.66 -4.14 -7.43
CA LEU A 297 3.44 -5.38 -7.39
C LEU A 297 2.75 -6.47 -6.57
N ILE A 298 2.20 -6.12 -5.40
CA ILE A 298 1.43 -7.05 -4.56
C ILE A 298 0.22 -7.57 -5.33
N ARG A 299 -0.56 -6.69 -5.97
CA ARG A 299 -1.72 -7.08 -6.78
C ARG A 299 -1.33 -8.02 -7.93
N ALA A 300 -0.24 -7.70 -8.63
CA ALA A 300 0.26 -8.54 -9.70
C ALA A 300 0.54 -9.97 -9.22
N LYS A 301 1.31 -10.09 -8.15
CA LYS A 301 1.67 -11.40 -7.60
C LYS A 301 0.48 -12.12 -6.99
N PHE A 302 -0.40 -11.42 -6.32
CA PHE A 302 -1.62 -11.99 -5.75
C PHE A 302 -2.53 -12.56 -6.85
N CYS A 303 -2.83 -11.80 -7.90
CA CYS A 303 -3.65 -12.25 -9.03
C CYS A 303 -3.03 -13.49 -9.70
N GLU A 304 -1.72 -13.50 -9.90
CA GLU A 304 -1.00 -14.68 -10.42
C GLU A 304 -1.21 -15.91 -9.54
N LEU A 305 -0.98 -15.79 -8.24
CA LEU A 305 -1.09 -16.90 -7.30
C LEU A 305 -2.52 -17.44 -7.21
N VAL A 306 -3.52 -16.55 -7.22
CA VAL A 306 -4.94 -16.93 -7.25
C VAL A 306 -5.26 -17.68 -8.54
N ALA A 307 -4.88 -17.13 -9.69
CA ALA A 307 -5.12 -17.76 -10.98
C ALA A 307 -4.42 -19.11 -11.12
N ALA A 308 -3.18 -19.23 -10.66
CA ALA A 308 -2.44 -20.50 -10.65
C ALA A 308 -3.10 -21.58 -9.77
N ARG A 309 -3.85 -21.17 -8.74
CA ARG A 309 -4.55 -22.11 -7.84
C ARG A 309 -5.95 -22.48 -8.34
N THR A 310 -6.58 -21.64 -9.15
CA THR A 310 -7.97 -21.80 -9.59
C THR A 310 -8.11 -22.11 -11.09
N SER A 311 -7.07 -21.88 -11.88
CA SER A 311 -7.09 -21.98 -13.35
C SER A 311 -5.79 -22.55 -13.92
N SER A 312 -5.67 -22.55 -15.26
CA SER A 312 -4.48 -22.98 -15.98
C SER A 312 -3.31 -21.99 -15.90
N ASN A 313 -2.06 -22.47 -16.14
CA ASN A 313 -0.84 -21.63 -16.11
C ASN A 313 -0.85 -20.45 -17.10
N ASN A 314 -1.55 -20.56 -18.24
CA ASN A 314 -1.64 -19.46 -19.21
C ASN A 314 -2.41 -18.26 -18.64
N VAL A 315 -3.48 -18.51 -17.91
CA VAL A 315 -4.29 -17.47 -17.26
C VAL A 315 -3.50 -16.76 -16.17
N ALA A 316 -2.59 -17.43 -15.48
CA ALA A 316 -1.80 -16.85 -14.39
C ALA A 316 -0.89 -15.70 -14.87
N ASN A 317 -0.32 -15.78 -16.07
CA ASN A 317 0.48 -14.69 -16.62
C ASN A 317 -0.36 -13.45 -16.93
N ASP A 318 -1.53 -13.62 -17.53
CA ASP A 318 -2.43 -12.51 -17.83
C ASP A 318 -3.03 -11.92 -16.55
N ALA A 319 -3.33 -12.75 -15.55
CA ALA A 319 -3.76 -12.30 -14.23
C ALA A 319 -2.67 -11.45 -13.55
N PHE A 320 -1.38 -11.82 -13.67
CA PHE A 320 -0.27 -10.97 -13.22
C PHE A 320 -0.30 -9.59 -13.86
N LEU A 321 -0.50 -9.52 -15.20
CA LEU A 321 -0.56 -8.25 -15.92
C LEU A 321 -1.76 -7.41 -15.51
N VAL A 322 -2.92 -8.02 -15.30
CA VAL A 322 -4.12 -7.32 -14.80
C VAL A 322 -3.84 -6.71 -13.42
N GLY A 323 -3.24 -7.45 -12.51
CA GLY A 323 -2.83 -6.92 -11.20
C GLY A 323 -1.83 -5.77 -11.31
N LEU A 324 -0.79 -5.94 -12.15
CA LEU A 324 0.27 -4.97 -12.35
C LEU A 324 -0.24 -3.66 -12.95
N PHE A 325 -1.13 -3.72 -13.92
CA PHE A 325 -1.64 -2.55 -14.62
C PHE A 325 -2.88 -1.93 -13.95
N SER A 326 -3.41 -2.56 -12.91
CA SER A 326 -4.62 -2.09 -12.22
C SER A 326 -4.50 -0.72 -11.54
N LEU A 327 -3.31 -0.17 -11.45
CA LEU A 327 -2.98 1.17 -10.92
C LEU A 327 -2.13 1.99 -11.90
N LEU A 328 -2.05 1.58 -13.17
CA LEU A 328 -1.17 2.22 -14.15
C LEU A 328 -1.61 3.64 -14.49
N ASP A 329 -2.91 3.88 -14.52
CA ASP A 329 -3.54 5.19 -14.68
C ASP A 329 -3.13 6.15 -13.57
N VAL A 330 -3.09 5.67 -12.32
CA VAL A 330 -2.59 6.42 -11.15
C VAL A 330 -1.12 6.75 -11.32
N ILE A 331 -0.33 5.73 -11.67
CA ILE A 331 1.12 5.84 -11.80
C ILE A 331 1.49 6.84 -12.90
N LEU A 332 0.77 6.86 -14.01
CA LEU A 332 1.09 7.68 -15.16
C LEU A 332 0.26 8.97 -15.26
N GLY A 333 -0.85 9.07 -14.53
CA GLY A 333 -1.77 10.20 -14.60
C GLY A 333 -2.46 10.33 -15.96
N LEU A 334 -2.74 9.21 -16.62
CA LEU A 334 -3.42 9.11 -17.92
C LEU A 334 -4.60 8.14 -17.82
N PRO A 335 -5.65 8.32 -18.66
CA PRO A 335 -6.75 7.38 -18.70
C PRO A 335 -6.29 5.95 -19.02
N LEU A 336 -6.87 4.96 -18.35
CA LEU A 336 -6.47 3.56 -18.51
C LEU A 336 -6.67 3.06 -19.95
N GLU A 337 -7.75 3.49 -20.60
CA GLU A 337 -8.06 3.18 -22.01
C GLU A 337 -6.93 3.60 -22.96
N GLU A 338 -6.43 4.85 -22.82
CA GLU A 338 -5.29 5.33 -23.60
C GLU A 338 -4.03 4.50 -23.35
N LEU A 339 -3.82 4.07 -22.11
CA LEU A 339 -2.65 3.28 -21.73
C LEU A 339 -2.70 1.85 -22.28
N MET A 340 -3.89 1.23 -22.25
CA MET A 340 -4.06 -0.13 -22.77
C MET A 340 -3.82 -0.20 -24.28
N GLU A 341 -4.26 0.81 -25.02
CA GLU A 341 -3.96 0.93 -26.46
C GLU A 341 -2.45 1.07 -26.73
N GLN A 342 -1.75 1.89 -25.92
CA GLN A 342 -0.31 2.12 -26.08
C GLN A 342 0.56 0.93 -25.70
N ILE A 343 0.16 0.10 -24.72
CA ILE A 343 0.97 -1.00 -24.19
C ILE A 343 0.78 -2.32 -24.95
N SER A 344 -0.23 -2.42 -25.82
CA SER A 344 -0.51 -3.64 -26.60
C SER A 344 -0.77 -4.87 -25.73
N VAL A 345 -1.65 -4.75 -24.75
CA VAL A 345 -2.08 -5.88 -23.92
C VAL A 345 -3.04 -6.82 -24.66
N SER A 346 -3.23 -8.04 -24.14
CA SER A 346 -4.23 -8.96 -24.69
C SER A 346 -5.65 -8.40 -24.50
N PRO A 347 -6.62 -8.73 -25.40
CA PRO A 347 -8.01 -8.28 -25.27
C PRO A 347 -8.64 -8.62 -23.92
N ASP A 348 -8.27 -9.76 -23.33
CA ASP A 348 -8.79 -10.21 -22.04
C ASP A 348 -8.26 -9.34 -20.88
N VAL A 349 -7.00 -8.93 -20.94
CA VAL A 349 -6.40 -7.99 -19.98
C VAL A 349 -7.06 -6.61 -20.10
N ALA A 350 -7.21 -6.09 -21.33
CA ALA A 350 -7.88 -4.81 -21.55
C ALA A 350 -9.34 -4.86 -21.05
N THR A 351 -10.09 -5.91 -21.38
CA THR A 351 -11.49 -6.08 -20.95
C THR A 351 -11.60 -6.11 -19.42
N ALA A 352 -10.70 -6.80 -18.75
CA ALA A 352 -10.71 -6.88 -17.28
C ALA A 352 -10.45 -5.52 -16.63
N LEU A 353 -9.57 -4.69 -17.22
CA LEU A 353 -9.17 -3.41 -16.64
C LEU A 353 -10.12 -2.27 -17.01
N GLU A 354 -10.55 -2.20 -18.26
CA GLU A 354 -11.38 -1.10 -18.77
C GLU A 354 -12.88 -1.30 -18.52
N LYS A 355 -13.37 -2.57 -18.69
CA LYS A 355 -14.79 -2.89 -18.59
C LYS A 355 -15.19 -3.58 -17.29
N GLU A 356 -14.23 -3.84 -16.42
CA GLU A 356 -14.43 -4.56 -15.16
C GLU A 356 -15.22 -5.87 -15.33
N SER A 357 -14.86 -6.62 -16.37
CA SER A 357 -15.56 -7.84 -16.78
C SER A 357 -14.61 -8.88 -17.40
N GLY A 358 -15.14 -10.05 -17.76
CA GLY A 358 -14.36 -11.13 -18.36
C GLY A 358 -13.74 -12.09 -17.33
N GLU A 359 -12.98 -13.06 -17.84
CA GLU A 359 -12.44 -14.16 -17.05
C GLU A 359 -11.36 -13.70 -16.05
N LEU A 360 -10.62 -12.65 -16.38
CA LEU A 360 -9.50 -12.15 -15.56
C LEU A 360 -9.94 -11.16 -14.47
N TYR A 361 -11.09 -10.49 -14.66
CA TYR A 361 -11.57 -9.47 -13.72
C TYR A 361 -11.74 -9.96 -12.28
N PRO A 362 -12.28 -11.19 -12.02
CA PRO A 362 -12.45 -11.68 -10.65
C PRO A 362 -11.15 -11.68 -9.82
N TYR A 363 -9.99 -11.86 -10.42
CA TYR A 363 -8.70 -11.89 -9.73
C TYR A 363 -8.31 -10.52 -9.17
N VAL A 364 -8.40 -9.48 -9.99
CA VAL A 364 -8.10 -8.11 -9.54
C VAL A 364 -9.20 -7.56 -8.65
N HIS A 365 -10.46 -7.92 -8.91
CA HIS A 365 -11.58 -7.56 -8.05
C HIS A 365 -11.41 -8.15 -6.64
N LEU A 366 -11.02 -9.43 -6.54
CA LEU A 366 -10.70 -10.05 -5.25
C LEU A 366 -9.61 -9.31 -4.49
N ALA A 367 -8.53 -8.88 -5.18
CA ALA A 367 -7.49 -8.07 -4.56
C ALA A 367 -8.03 -6.74 -4.04
N ARG A 368 -8.82 -6.01 -4.84
CA ARG A 368 -9.41 -4.71 -4.50
C ARG A 368 -10.34 -4.80 -3.28
N VAL A 369 -11.27 -5.75 -3.26
CA VAL A 369 -12.21 -5.90 -2.14
C VAL A 369 -11.51 -6.37 -0.86
N TYR A 370 -10.46 -7.17 -0.98
CA TYR A 370 -9.63 -7.57 0.15
C TYR A 370 -8.88 -6.37 0.75
N GLU A 371 -8.30 -5.52 -0.08
CA GLU A 371 -7.64 -4.27 0.34
C GLU A 371 -8.61 -3.28 0.98
N GLN A 372 -9.85 -3.21 0.46
CA GLN A 372 -10.94 -2.40 0.99
C GLN A 372 -11.58 -2.99 2.26
N ARG A 373 -11.19 -4.22 2.62
CA ARG A 373 -11.76 -4.94 3.77
C ARG A 373 -13.26 -5.24 3.62
N LEU A 374 -13.73 -5.41 2.38
CA LEU A 374 -15.10 -5.81 2.08
C LEU A 374 -15.19 -7.34 2.14
N TRP A 375 -15.26 -7.87 3.34
CA TRP A 375 -15.04 -9.30 3.59
C TRP A 375 -16.14 -10.20 3.07
N ASP A 376 -17.39 -9.76 3.13
CA ASP A 376 -18.52 -10.50 2.56
C ASP A 376 -18.36 -10.62 1.04
N GLU A 377 -17.93 -9.53 0.39
CA GLU A 377 -17.63 -9.55 -1.04
C GLU A 377 -16.38 -10.39 -1.34
N THR A 378 -15.35 -10.29 -0.50
CA THR A 378 -14.14 -11.13 -0.61
C THR A 378 -14.51 -12.60 -0.56
N SER A 379 -15.35 -13.02 0.39
CA SER A 379 -15.82 -14.40 0.52
C SER A 379 -16.65 -14.83 -0.69
N ALA A 380 -17.56 -13.98 -1.17
CA ALA A 380 -18.41 -14.26 -2.31
C ALA A 380 -17.59 -14.44 -3.61
N ILE A 381 -16.61 -13.54 -3.87
CA ILE A 381 -15.75 -13.63 -5.06
C ILE A 381 -14.83 -14.85 -4.97
N ALA A 382 -14.20 -15.10 -3.81
CA ALA A 382 -13.35 -16.27 -3.61
C ALA A 382 -14.13 -17.58 -3.89
N SER A 383 -15.33 -17.70 -3.34
CA SER A 383 -16.21 -18.86 -3.59
C SER A 383 -16.57 -19.02 -5.07
N LYS A 384 -16.87 -17.91 -5.76
CA LYS A 384 -17.22 -17.89 -7.19
C LYS A 384 -16.10 -18.43 -8.09
N ILE A 385 -14.84 -18.16 -7.73
CA ILE A 385 -13.67 -18.66 -8.46
C ILE A 385 -13.13 -19.99 -7.95
N GLY A 386 -13.82 -20.63 -7.00
CA GLY A 386 -13.41 -21.91 -6.44
C GLY A 386 -12.20 -21.84 -5.48
N LEU A 387 -11.91 -20.66 -4.94
CA LEU A 387 -10.82 -20.46 -3.97
C LEU A 387 -11.38 -20.56 -2.54
N PRO A 388 -10.82 -21.40 -1.66
CA PRO A 388 -11.18 -21.39 -0.24
C PRO A 388 -10.89 -20.01 0.37
N TYR A 389 -11.83 -19.46 1.14
CA TYR A 389 -11.65 -18.14 1.76
C TYR A 389 -10.35 -18.05 2.60
N SER A 390 -10.01 -19.10 3.32
CA SER A 390 -8.76 -19.20 4.10
C SER A 390 -7.50 -19.03 3.24
N ALA A 391 -7.55 -19.39 1.96
CA ALA A 391 -6.40 -19.27 1.06
C ALA A 391 -6.16 -17.81 0.61
N VAL A 392 -7.17 -16.93 0.64
CA VAL A 392 -7.02 -15.53 0.18
C VAL A 392 -5.95 -14.79 0.98
N SER A 393 -5.99 -14.86 2.30
CA SER A 393 -5.02 -14.22 3.19
C SER A 393 -3.63 -14.85 3.07
N GLU A 394 -3.55 -16.17 2.93
CA GLU A 394 -2.28 -16.89 2.68
C GLU A 394 -1.62 -16.38 1.39
N LEU A 395 -2.37 -16.30 0.29
CA LEU A 395 -1.86 -15.86 -0.99
C LEU A 395 -1.49 -14.37 -0.98
N MET A 396 -2.25 -13.54 -0.26
CA MET A 396 -1.91 -12.12 -0.06
C MET A 396 -0.60 -11.97 0.72
N THR A 397 -0.38 -12.77 1.76
CA THR A 397 0.88 -12.79 2.52
C THR A 397 2.05 -13.23 1.65
N GLN A 398 1.86 -14.26 0.81
CA GLN A 398 2.90 -14.70 -0.14
C GLN A 398 3.23 -13.61 -1.17
N ALA A 399 2.21 -12.91 -1.68
CA ALA A 399 2.39 -11.80 -2.62
C ALA A 399 3.15 -10.63 -1.99
N THR A 400 2.81 -10.27 -0.75
CA THR A 400 3.51 -9.23 0.02
C THR A 400 4.97 -9.60 0.27
N LYS A 401 5.22 -10.83 0.70
CA LYS A 401 6.59 -11.34 0.91
C LYS A 401 7.42 -11.29 -0.37
N TRP A 402 6.84 -11.71 -1.50
CA TRP A 402 7.50 -11.62 -2.79
C TRP A 402 7.85 -10.15 -3.16
N ALA A 403 6.92 -9.21 -2.97
CA ALA A 403 7.18 -7.80 -3.21
C ALA A 403 8.27 -7.25 -2.27
N ASP A 404 8.34 -7.72 -1.02
CA ASP A 404 9.38 -7.36 -0.05
C ASP A 404 10.78 -7.87 -0.44
N GLU A 405 10.87 -9.01 -1.08
CA GLU A 405 12.13 -9.61 -1.53
C GLU A 405 12.70 -8.93 -2.78
N LEU A 406 11.92 -8.07 -3.45
CA LEU A 406 12.42 -7.29 -4.59
C LEU A 406 13.49 -6.29 -4.14
N PRO A 407 14.52 -6.04 -4.98
CA PRO A 407 15.59 -5.09 -4.66
C PRO A 407 15.06 -3.70 -4.32
N LEU A 408 15.69 -3.04 -3.34
CA LEU A 408 15.35 -1.65 -2.96
C LEU A 408 15.36 -0.68 -4.14
N SER A 409 16.22 -0.93 -5.15
CA SER A 409 16.25 -0.16 -6.41
C SER A 409 15.00 -0.31 -7.29
N LEU A 410 14.09 -1.22 -6.93
CA LEU A 410 12.77 -1.41 -7.54
C LEU A 410 11.64 -1.00 -6.58
N LYS A 411 11.97 -0.53 -5.40
CA LYS A 411 10.98 -0.07 -4.41
C LYS A 411 10.89 1.47 -4.34
N GLY A 412 11.64 2.20 -5.18
CA GLY A 412 11.71 3.65 -5.20
C GLY A 412 12.90 4.20 -4.47
#